data_c6875550c181a5e29320201c80b28bb5
#
_entry.id   c6875550c181a5e29320201c80b28bb5
#
_cell.length_a   1.000
_cell.length_b   1.000
_cell.length_c   1.000
_cell.angle_alpha   90.00
_cell.angle_beta   90.00
_cell.angle_gamma   90.00
#
_symmetry.space_group_name_H-M   'P 1'
#
loop_
_entity.id
_entity.type
_entity.pdbx_description
1 polymer ?
#
loop_
_entity_poly.entity_id
_entity_poly.type
_entity_poly.pdbx_seq_one_letter_code
_entity_poly.pdbx_strand_id
1 'polypeptide(L)'
;VQGERVRFPRGLCRQVVQATAPSTFTQVARNPANSVVFGGASTIFAPAYGSPFVRDLDGGRRYGTIEDFRNFVRLAYATPWIHHSGGTVCEPVDLPVNKRHLDMVYSHIRYSDKPFMGSVTAPQRAQDTVEMARLTFGAEYLEDHAVILSLINASSPLVWDASMLGAARAYAEANQATLITPFILAGAMAPV
;
A
#
# COMPACT_ATOMS: atom_id res chain seq x y z
N VAL A 1 3.02 -25.04 -21.04
CA VAL A 1 3.22 -25.49 -19.67
C VAL A 1 3.98 -26.81 -19.72
N GLN A 2 5.06 -26.94 -18.94
CA GLN A 2 5.82 -28.18 -18.79
C GLN A 2 5.89 -28.51 -17.30
N GLY A 3 5.03 -29.41 -16.81
CA GLY A 3 4.84 -29.62 -15.38
C GLY A 3 4.38 -28.32 -14.71
N GLU A 4 5.11 -27.88 -13.69
CA GLU A 4 4.83 -26.61 -12.97
C GLU A 4 5.43 -25.37 -13.66
N ARG A 5 6.14 -25.54 -14.78
CA ARG A 5 6.78 -24.42 -15.48
C ARG A 5 5.88 -23.87 -16.56
N VAL A 6 5.66 -22.55 -16.50
CA VAL A 6 5.02 -21.77 -17.56
C VAL A 6 6.09 -20.98 -18.29
N ARG A 7 6.16 -21.12 -19.63
CA ARG A 7 7.09 -20.37 -20.46
C ARG A 7 6.30 -19.31 -21.23
N PHE A 8 6.76 -18.08 -21.17
CA PHE A 8 6.23 -16.97 -21.93
C PHE A 8 7.11 -16.68 -23.16
N PRO A 9 6.55 -16.28 -24.29
CA PRO A 9 7.32 -15.69 -25.37
C PRO A 9 8.16 -14.51 -24.87
N ARG A 10 9.34 -14.34 -25.48
CA ARG A 10 10.23 -13.21 -25.10
C ARG A 10 9.51 -11.87 -25.30
N GLY A 11 9.51 -11.04 -24.27
CA GLY A 11 8.91 -9.71 -24.32
C GLY A 11 7.42 -9.64 -23.98
N LEU A 12 6.68 -10.78 -23.93
CA LEU A 12 5.24 -10.78 -23.69
C LEU A 12 4.86 -10.06 -22.39
N CYS A 13 5.51 -10.37 -21.28
CA CYS A 13 5.19 -9.72 -20.00
C CYS A 13 5.40 -8.21 -20.05
N ARG A 14 6.50 -7.75 -20.66
CA ARG A 14 6.76 -6.32 -20.85
C ARG A 14 5.69 -5.67 -21.71
N GLN A 15 5.34 -6.31 -22.83
CA GLN A 15 4.31 -5.80 -23.74
C GLN A 15 2.95 -5.64 -23.04
N VAL A 16 2.54 -6.66 -22.26
CA VAL A 16 1.28 -6.60 -21.49
C VAL A 16 1.31 -5.47 -20.49
N VAL A 17 2.38 -5.37 -19.68
CA VAL A 17 2.50 -4.30 -18.66
C VAL A 17 2.50 -2.91 -19.32
N GLN A 18 3.25 -2.71 -20.41
CA GLN A 18 3.29 -1.43 -21.12
C GLN A 18 1.96 -1.05 -21.76
N ALA A 19 1.16 -2.04 -22.17
CA ALA A 19 -0.15 -1.80 -22.75
C ALA A 19 -1.25 -1.53 -21.72
N THR A 20 -1.10 -1.99 -20.48
CA THR A 20 -2.14 -1.96 -19.46
C THR A 20 -1.83 -1.04 -18.28
N ALA A 21 -0.56 -0.81 -17.95
CA ALA A 21 -0.19 0.08 -16.87
C ALA A 21 -0.42 1.55 -17.27
N PRO A 22 -1.19 2.32 -16.48
CA PRO A 22 -1.40 3.73 -16.78
C PRO A 22 -0.09 4.52 -16.60
N SER A 23 0.17 5.49 -17.47
CA SER A 23 1.31 6.41 -17.30
C SER A 23 1.11 7.39 -16.16
N THR A 24 -0.15 7.71 -15.87
CA THR A 24 -0.58 8.56 -14.75
C THR A 24 -1.95 8.09 -14.26
N PHE A 25 -2.20 8.22 -12.97
CA PHE A 25 -3.54 8.06 -12.40
C PHE A 25 -3.70 8.97 -11.19
N THR A 26 -4.93 9.27 -10.83
CA THR A 26 -5.26 10.02 -9.61
C THR A 26 -5.70 9.04 -8.53
N GLN A 27 -5.02 9.05 -7.40
CA GLN A 27 -5.58 8.45 -6.18
C GLN A 27 -6.45 9.49 -5.49
N VAL A 28 -7.75 9.18 -5.43
CA VAL A 28 -8.72 10.09 -4.85
C VAL A 28 -8.72 10.00 -3.34
N ALA A 29 -8.64 11.15 -2.70
CA ALA A 29 -8.72 11.28 -1.26
C ALA A 29 -10.18 11.47 -0.79
N ARG A 30 -10.45 11.22 0.48
CA ARG A 30 -11.76 11.51 1.09
C ARG A 30 -12.11 13.00 1.03
N ASN A 31 -11.11 13.87 1.18
CA ASN A 31 -11.21 15.26 0.78
C ASN A 31 -10.58 15.40 -0.62
N PRO A 32 -11.34 15.72 -1.67
CA PRO A 32 -10.83 15.78 -3.03
C PRO A 32 -9.63 16.73 -3.21
N ALA A 33 -9.53 17.78 -2.39
CA ALA A 33 -8.40 18.71 -2.42
C ALA A 33 -7.06 18.06 -2.04
N ASN A 34 -7.09 16.92 -1.36
CA ASN A 34 -5.91 16.13 -0.96
C ASN A 34 -5.64 14.96 -1.91
N SER A 35 -6.37 14.84 -3.02
CA SER A 35 -6.09 13.81 -4.02
C SER A 35 -4.71 14.01 -4.64
N VAL A 36 -4.06 12.93 -5.02
CA VAL A 36 -2.69 12.95 -5.55
C VAL A 36 -2.62 12.29 -6.92
N VAL A 37 -1.76 12.82 -7.79
CA VAL A 37 -1.51 12.27 -9.12
C VAL A 37 -0.21 11.48 -9.09
N PHE A 38 -0.29 10.18 -9.39
CA PHE A 38 0.87 9.32 -9.59
C PHE A 38 1.30 9.31 -11.05
N GLY A 39 2.61 9.36 -11.28
CA GLY A 39 3.21 9.31 -12.60
C GLY A 39 3.59 10.68 -13.19
N GLY A 40 4.13 10.68 -14.40
CA GLY A 40 4.66 11.89 -15.02
C GLY A 40 5.80 12.53 -14.23
N ALA A 41 5.72 13.84 -14.01
CA ALA A 41 6.70 14.61 -13.23
C ALA A 41 6.28 14.81 -11.76
N SER A 42 5.21 14.15 -11.30
CA SER A 42 4.69 14.32 -9.94
C SER A 42 5.59 13.64 -8.92
N THR A 43 5.85 14.32 -7.81
CA THR A 43 6.53 13.77 -6.64
C THR A 43 5.58 13.77 -5.46
N ILE A 44 5.34 12.60 -4.87
CA ILE A 44 4.45 12.41 -3.74
C ILE A 44 5.26 11.97 -2.54
N PHE A 45 5.20 12.76 -1.45
CA PHE A 45 5.80 12.39 -0.19
C PHE A 45 4.81 11.63 0.68
N ALA A 46 5.24 10.48 1.18
CA ALA A 46 4.53 9.64 2.12
C ALA A 46 5.40 9.36 3.35
N PRO A 47 4.82 9.03 4.51
CA PRO A 47 5.57 8.59 5.68
C PRO A 47 6.42 7.34 5.40
N ALA A 48 7.48 7.14 6.21
CA ALA A 48 8.24 5.90 6.19
C ALA A 48 7.32 4.69 6.44
N TYR A 49 7.70 3.53 5.89
CA TYR A 49 6.87 2.34 5.85
C TYR A 49 7.53 1.14 6.55
N GLY A 50 6.74 0.40 7.33
CA GLY A 50 7.08 -0.95 7.79
C GLY A 50 7.98 -1.05 9.02
N SER A 51 8.22 0.03 9.76
CA SER A 51 9.01 -0.06 10.99
C SER A 51 8.24 -0.72 12.13
N PRO A 52 8.78 -1.76 12.80
CA PRO A 52 8.18 -2.32 14.01
C PRO A 52 8.49 -1.51 15.27
N PHE A 53 9.42 -0.55 15.18
CA PHE A 53 9.89 0.24 16.30
C PHE A 53 9.56 1.71 16.12
N VAL A 54 9.28 2.34 17.24
CA VAL A 54 9.21 3.80 17.38
C VAL A 54 10.31 4.27 18.32
N ARG A 55 10.73 5.50 18.17
CA ARG A 55 11.66 6.15 19.08
C ARG A 55 11.14 7.55 19.37
N ASP A 56 11.01 7.86 20.64
CA ASP A 56 10.72 9.21 21.13
C ASP A 56 11.87 9.73 22.01
N LEU A 57 11.77 11.00 22.43
CA LEU A 57 12.82 11.65 23.20
C LEU A 57 12.90 11.12 24.64
N ASP A 58 11.77 10.74 25.22
CA ASP A 58 11.67 10.36 26.62
C ASP A 58 11.79 8.85 26.83
N GLY A 59 11.08 8.06 26.02
CA GLY A 59 10.99 6.60 26.14
C GLY A 59 12.04 5.83 25.35
N GLY A 60 12.85 6.51 24.51
CA GLY A 60 13.84 5.85 23.68
C GLY A 60 13.22 4.95 22.61
N ARG A 61 13.88 3.81 22.28
CA ARG A 61 13.41 2.85 21.27
C ARG A 61 12.55 1.77 21.91
N ARG A 62 11.34 1.60 21.41
CA ARG A 62 10.39 0.57 21.84
C ARG A 62 9.56 0.07 20.65
N TYR A 63 8.83 -1.01 20.83
CA TYR A 63 7.84 -1.44 19.86
C TYR A 63 6.70 -0.42 19.71
N GLY A 64 6.17 -0.29 18.50
CA GLY A 64 5.03 0.58 18.21
C GLY A 64 3.71 0.03 18.77
N THR A 65 2.83 0.93 19.16
CA THR A 65 1.46 0.64 19.58
C THR A 65 0.46 1.20 18.56
N ILE A 66 -0.82 0.83 18.69
CA ILE A 66 -1.86 1.42 17.84
C ILE A 66 -2.01 2.93 18.07
N GLU A 67 -1.73 3.41 19.27
CA GLU A 67 -1.78 4.87 19.53
C GLU A 67 -0.59 5.58 18.89
N ASP A 68 0.59 4.98 18.84
CA ASP A 68 1.71 5.50 18.04
C ASP A 68 1.34 5.58 16.56
N PHE A 69 0.71 4.52 16.04
CA PHE A 69 0.23 4.48 14.67
C PHE A 69 -0.72 5.64 14.38
N ARG A 70 -1.72 5.85 15.24
CA ARG A 70 -2.68 6.96 15.13
C ARG A 70 -2.00 8.31 15.18
N ASN A 71 -0.99 8.46 16.05
CA ASN A 71 -0.23 9.70 16.18
C ASN A 71 0.61 9.99 14.93
N PHE A 72 1.23 8.98 14.33
CA PHE A 72 1.92 9.15 13.04
C PHE A 72 0.98 9.52 11.90
N VAL A 73 -0.23 8.93 11.86
CA VAL A 73 -1.26 9.32 10.89
C VAL A 73 -1.67 10.79 11.07
N ARG A 74 -1.90 11.23 12.32
CA ARG A 74 -2.22 12.64 12.64
C ARG A 74 -1.08 13.59 12.28
N LEU A 75 0.17 13.21 12.56
CA LEU A 75 1.35 14.00 12.18
C LEU A 75 1.50 14.12 10.66
N ALA A 76 1.33 13.02 9.93
CA ALA A 76 1.34 13.04 8.47
C ALA A 76 0.21 13.92 7.91
N TYR A 77 -0.97 13.86 8.53
CA TYR A 77 -2.10 14.71 8.14
C TYR A 77 -1.81 16.20 8.39
N ALA A 78 -1.28 16.54 9.56
CA ALA A 78 -0.96 17.92 9.94
C ALA A 78 0.23 18.53 9.18
N THR A 79 1.04 17.69 8.52
CA THR A 79 2.22 18.14 7.78
C THR A 79 1.86 18.41 6.32
N PRO A 80 1.87 19.69 5.86
CA PRO A 80 1.39 20.03 4.51
C PRO A 80 2.24 19.43 3.39
N TRP A 81 3.51 19.20 3.63
CA TRP A 81 4.46 18.63 2.65
C TRP A 81 4.41 17.09 2.53
N ILE A 82 3.68 16.41 3.41
CA ILE A 82 3.40 14.98 3.29
C ILE A 82 2.03 14.86 2.62
N HIS A 83 2.03 14.41 1.38
CA HIS A 83 0.83 14.39 0.52
C HIS A 83 -0.05 13.17 0.77
N HIS A 84 0.50 12.12 1.41
CA HIS A 84 -0.14 10.82 1.54
C HIS A 84 -0.12 10.37 3.01
N SER A 85 -1.18 9.72 3.47
CA SER A 85 -1.27 9.21 4.85
C SER A 85 -0.34 8.02 5.13
N GLY A 86 0.15 7.38 4.07
CA GLY A 86 1.00 6.20 4.16
C GLY A 86 0.22 4.89 4.22
N GLY A 87 0.88 3.84 4.67
CA GLY A 87 0.32 2.52 4.93
C GLY A 87 0.71 2.05 6.32
N THR A 88 1.61 1.07 6.45
CA THR A 88 2.14 0.64 7.75
C THR A 88 3.18 1.64 8.27
N VAL A 89 2.74 2.77 8.80
CA VAL A 89 3.62 3.83 9.34
C VAL A 89 4.43 3.36 10.54
N CYS A 90 3.89 2.44 11.33
CA CYS A 90 4.63 1.56 12.24
C CYS A 90 3.79 0.29 12.46
N GLU A 91 4.41 -0.78 12.95
CA GLU A 91 3.68 -2.02 13.23
C GLU A 91 3.15 -1.98 14.68
N PRO A 92 1.81 -1.92 14.92
CA PRO A 92 1.24 -1.94 16.25
C PRO A 92 1.26 -3.35 16.82
N VAL A 93 2.16 -3.62 17.77
CA VAL A 93 2.34 -4.97 18.33
C VAL A 93 1.40 -5.28 19.51
N ASP A 94 0.70 -4.27 20.02
CA ASP A 94 -0.29 -4.36 21.08
C ASP A 94 -1.65 -4.89 20.62
N LEU A 95 -1.84 -5.06 19.31
CA LEU A 95 -3.04 -5.62 18.72
C LEU A 95 -2.83 -7.06 18.20
N PRO A 96 -3.86 -7.91 18.24
CA PRO A 96 -3.81 -9.25 17.67
C PRO A 96 -3.48 -9.22 16.17
N VAL A 97 -2.51 -10.05 15.74
CA VAL A 97 -1.97 -10.07 14.36
C VAL A 97 -3.06 -10.24 13.30
N ASN A 98 -4.09 -11.04 13.60
CA ASN A 98 -5.18 -11.34 12.68
C ASN A 98 -6.18 -10.18 12.49
N LYS A 99 -6.18 -9.17 13.35
CA LYS A 99 -7.13 -8.05 13.31
C LYS A 99 -6.49 -6.68 13.16
N ARG A 100 -5.19 -6.54 13.46
CA ARG A 100 -4.53 -5.23 13.51
C ARG A 100 -4.64 -4.42 12.23
N HIS A 101 -4.72 -5.07 11.07
CA HIS A 101 -4.89 -4.40 9.78
C HIS A 101 -6.18 -3.59 9.70
N LEU A 102 -7.26 -4.03 10.36
CA LEU A 102 -8.52 -3.28 10.42
C LEU A 102 -8.36 -1.98 11.18
N ASP A 103 -7.70 -2.03 12.34
CA ASP A 103 -7.42 -0.83 13.15
C ASP A 103 -6.47 0.14 12.45
N MET A 104 -5.48 -0.39 11.70
CA MET A 104 -4.54 0.42 10.91
C MET A 104 -5.27 1.14 9.78
N VAL A 105 -6.06 0.45 8.97
CA VAL A 105 -6.84 1.04 7.88
C VAL A 105 -7.88 2.02 8.43
N TYR A 106 -8.58 1.65 9.51
CA TYR A 106 -9.51 2.55 10.20
C TYR A 106 -8.83 3.82 10.69
N SER A 107 -7.60 3.72 11.17
CA SER A 107 -6.84 4.90 11.63
C SER A 107 -6.57 5.89 10.50
N HIS A 108 -6.20 5.41 9.31
CA HIS A 108 -6.07 6.28 8.14
C HIS A 108 -7.39 6.95 7.78
N ILE A 109 -8.47 6.18 7.73
CA ILE A 109 -9.81 6.71 7.41
C ILE A 109 -10.27 7.73 8.46
N ARG A 110 -10.04 7.46 9.74
CA ARG A 110 -10.58 8.26 10.85
C ARG A 110 -9.79 9.54 11.12
N TYR A 111 -8.45 9.48 11.02
CA TYR A 111 -7.57 10.56 11.46
C TYR A 111 -6.89 11.32 10.32
N SER A 112 -7.17 10.95 9.08
CA SER A 112 -6.69 11.65 7.89
C SER A 112 -7.78 11.65 6.82
N ASP A 113 -7.80 12.66 5.98
CA ASP A 113 -8.59 12.69 4.75
C ASP A 113 -7.69 12.65 3.49
N LYS A 114 -6.37 12.45 3.69
CA LYS A 114 -5.39 12.20 2.63
C LYS A 114 -5.51 10.76 2.11
N PRO A 115 -5.00 10.47 0.89
CA PRO A 115 -4.93 9.12 0.35
C PRO A 115 -4.15 8.18 1.27
N PHE A 116 -4.47 6.89 1.23
CA PHE A 116 -3.82 5.88 2.07
C PHE A 116 -3.48 4.60 1.30
N MET A 117 -2.61 3.78 1.88
CA MET A 117 -2.27 2.47 1.36
C MET A 117 -3.04 1.38 2.10
N GLY A 118 -3.51 0.38 1.34
CA GLY A 118 -4.20 -0.77 1.87
C GLY A 118 -3.28 -1.88 2.37
N SER A 119 -3.84 -2.83 3.11
CA SER A 119 -3.14 -4.00 3.63
C SER A 119 -2.87 -5.02 2.54
N VAL A 120 -1.66 -5.62 2.53
CA VAL A 120 -1.21 -6.55 1.48
C VAL A 120 -0.66 -7.87 2.03
N THR A 121 -0.59 -8.04 3.35
CA THR A 121 0.07 -9.18 3.99
C THR A 121 -0.74 -10.48 3.95
N ALA A 122 -1.95 -10.46 3.41
CA ALA A 122 -2.76 -11.60 3.05
C ALA A 122 -3.89 -11.16 2.10
N PRO A 123 -4.39 -12.03 1.19
CA PRO A 123 -5.50 -11.72 0.30
C PRO A 123 -6.76 -11.25 1.05
N GLN A 124 -7.09 -11.92 2.16
CA GLN A 124 -8.23 -11.54 2.99
C GLN A 124 -8.11 -10.11 3.54
N ARG A 125 -6.91 -9.68 3.95
CA ARG A 125 -6.68 -8.33 4.47
C ARG A 125 -6.82 -7.26 3.39
N ALA A 126 -6.48 -7.61 2.14
CA ALA A 126 -6.73 -6.75 1.00
C ALA A 126 -8.25 -6.61 0.75
N GLN A 127 -9.00 -7.71 0.79
CA GLN A 127 -10.46 -7.71 0.68
C GLN A 127 -11.11 -6.89 1.80
N ASP A 128 -10.69 -7.09 3.05
CA ASP A 128 -11.15 -6.29 4.19
C ASP A 128 -10.91 -4.78 3.98
N THR A 129 -9.76 -4.42 3.43
CA THR A 129 -9.46 -3.02 3.10
C THR A 129 -10.40 -2.48 2.02
N VAL A 130 -10.71 -3.27 0.98
CA VAL A 130 -11.65 -2.89 -0.08
C VAL A 130 -13.05 -2.69 0.51
N GLU A 131 -13.50 -3.59 1.39
CA GLU A 131 -14.80 -3.45 2.06
C GLU A 131 -14.87 -2.19 2.95
N MET A 132 -13.81 -1.90 3.70
CA MET A 132 -13.73 -0.65 4.48
C MET A 132 -13.78 0.59 3.58
N ALA A 133 -13.15 0.54 2.42
CA ALA A 133 -13.23 1.63 1.45
C ALA A 133 -14.64 1.74 0.84
N ARG A 134 -15.32 0.62 0.53
CA ARG A 134 -16.72 0.62 0.07
C ARG A 134 -17.65 1.27 1.09
N LEU A 135 -17.49 0.97 2.37
CA LEU A 135 -18.24 1.60 3.45
C LEU A 135 -17.95 3.10 3.58
N THR A 136 -16.75 3.54 3.23
CA THR A 136 -16.30 4.93 3.41
C THR A 136 -16.65 5.82 2.23
N PHE A 137 -16.47 5.32 0.99
CA PHE A 137 -16.61 6.11 -0.24
C PHE A 137 -17.89 5.76 -1.03
N GLY A 138 -18.48 4.60 -0.75
CA GLY A 138 -19.57 4.03 -1.54
C GLY A 138 -19.07 2.99 -2.56
N ALA A 139 -19.83 1.93 -2.77
CA ALA A 139 -19.45 0.81 -3.63
C ALA A 139 -19.32 1.27 -5.10
N GLU A 140 -20.31 1.98 -5.62
CA GLU A 140 -20.30 2.50 -6.98
C GLU A 140 -19.14 3.46 -7.25
N TYR A 141 -18.77 4.26 -6.24
CA TYR A 141 -17.66 5.21 -6.37
C TYR A 141 -16.31 4.51 -6.56
N LEU A 142 -16.12 3.35 -5.91
CA LEU A 142 -14.90 2.56 -6.04
C LEU A 142 -14.72 1.92 -7.43
N GLU A 143 -15.81 1.70 -8.16
CA GLU A 143 -15.74 1.09 -9.49
C GLU A 143 -15.01 2.00 -10.48
N ASP A 144 -15.17 3.32 -10.34
CA ASP A 144 -14.61 4.32 -11.25
C ASP A 144 -13.39 5.07 -10.67
N HIS A 145 -13.11 4.93 -9.37
CA HIS A 145 -12.09 5.73 -8.70
C HIS A 145 -11.08 4.89 -7.93
N ALA A 146 -9.81 5.14 -8.16
CA ALA A 146 -8.73 4.59 -7.34
C ALA A 146 -8.64 5.36 -6.03
N VAL A 147 -9.18 4.82 -4.93
CA VAL A 147 -9.11 5.40 -3.59
C VAL A 147 -8.07 4.71 -2.71
N ILE A 148 -7.68 3.48 -3.05
CA ILE A 148 -6.67 2.69 -2.36
C ILE A 148 -5.45 2.55 -3.28
N LEU A 149 -4.26 2.73 -2.70
CA LEU A 149 -3.01 2.28 -3.29
C LEU A 149 -2.53 1.04 -2.54
N SER A 150 -2.13 -0.01 -3.24
CA SER A 150 -1.50 -1.18 -2.60
C SER A 150 -0.01 -1.26 -2.97
N LEU A 151 0.84 -1.51 -1.98
CA LEU A 151 2.28 -1.69 -2.18
C LEU A 151 2.59 -3.18 -2.24
N ILE A 152 2.74 -3.72 -3.44
CA ILE A 152 3.03 -5.13 -3.68
C ILE A 152 4.53 -5.32 -3.90
N ASN A 153 5.16 -6.09 -3.02
CA ASN A 153 6.58 -6.37 -3.08
C ASN A 153 6.85 -7.68 -3.82
N ALA A 154 7.75 -7.63 -4.80
CA ALA A 154 8.40 -8.82 -5.32
C ALA A 154 9.66 -9.08 -4.48
N SER A 155 9.81 -10.29 -3.93
CA SER A 155 11.02 -10.70 -3.22
C SER A 155 12.16 -10.93 -4.20
N SER A 156 13.39 -10.67 -3.78
CA SER A 156 14.55 -10.89 -4.63
C SER A 156 14.91 -12.38 -4.72
N PRO A 157 15.41 -12.88 -5.86
CA PRO A 157 15.43 -12.22 -7.17
C PRO A 157 14.17 -12.55 -8.00
N LEU A 158 13.21 -11.67 -8.02
CA LEU A 158 11.96 -11.79 -8.81
C LEU A 158 11.06 -12.95 -8.35
N VAL A 159 11.04 -13.23 -7.05
CA VAL A 159 10.13 -14.22 -6.47
C VAL A 159 8.85 -13.51 -6.02
N TRP A 160 7.72 -14.08 -6.41
CA TRP A 160 6.39 -13.63 -5.99
C TRP A 160 5.80 -14.66 -5.04
N ASP A 161 5.44 -14.25 -3.84
CA ASP A 161 4.71 -15.13 -2.93
C ASP A 161 3.19 -15.08 -3.19
N ALA A 162 2.51 -16.14 -2.74
CA ALA A 162 1.06 -16.28 -2.94
C ALA A 162 0.25 -15.19 -2.22
N SER A 163 0.75 -14.67 -1.09
CA SER A 163 0.07 -13.62 -0.33
C SER A 163 0.07 -12.31 -1.08
N MET A 164 1.24 -11.89 -1.60
CA MET A 164 1.37 -10.66 -2.38
C MET A 164 0.61 -10.73 -3.70
N LEU A 165 0.68 -11.85 -4.42
CA LEU A 165 -0.09 -12.04 -5.65
C LEU A 165 -1.59 -12.07 -5.39
N GLY A 166 -2.02 -12.74 -4.32
CA GLY A 166 -3.44 -12.77 -3.93
C GLY A 166 -3.96 -11.40 -3.51
N ALA A 167 -3.17 -10.61 -2.79
CA ALA A 167 -3.53 -9.24 -2.45
C ALA A 167 -3.60 -8.33 -3.70
N ALA A 168 -2.61 -8.43 -4.61
CA ALA A 168 -2.62 -7.71 -5.88
C ALA A 168 -3.88 -8.03 -6.70
N ARG A 169 -4.26 -9.31 -6.75
CA ARG A 169 -5.48 -9.76 -7.42
C ARG A 169 -6.74 -9.16 -6.79
N ALA A 170 -6.85 -9.17 -5.46
CA ALA A 170 -8.00 -8.61 -4.75
C ALA A 170 -8.19 -7.11 -5.04
N TYR A 171 -7.10 -6.34 -5.09
CA TYR A 171 -7.16 -4.92 -5.47
C TYR A 171 -7.48 -4.73 -6.95
N ALA A 172 -6.91 -5.53 -7.84
CA ALA A 172 -7.21 -5.48 -9.27
C ALA A 172 -8.69 -5.79 -9.58
N GLU A 173 -9.25 -6.82 -8.93
CA GLU A 173 -10.67 -7.17 -9.05
C GLU A 173 -11.61 -6.05 -8.54
N ALA A 174 -11.12 -5.22 -7.62
CA ALA A 174 -11.84 -4.05 -7.10
C ALA A 174 -11.50 -2.74 -7.85
N ASN A 175 -10.81 -2.80 -8.98
CA ASN A 175 -10.32 -1.63 -9.76
C ASN A 175 -9.48 -0.64 -8.93
N GLN A 176 -8.71 -1.15 -7.96
CA GLN A 176 -7.86 -0.32 -7.12
C GLN A 176 -6.39 -0.37 -7.53
N ALA A 177 -5.68 0.73 -7.33
CA ALA A 177 -4.32 0.92 -7.80
C ALA A 177 -3.31 0.02 -7.06
N THR A 178 -2.34 -0.49 -7.81
CA THR A 178 -1.25 -1.30 -7.27
C THR A 178 0.10 -0.74 -7.72
N LEU A 179 0.96 -0.45 -6.75
CA LEU A 179 2.37 -0.11 -6.97
C LEU A 179 3.21 -1.37 -6.75
N ILE A 180 3.81 -1.87 -7.82
CA ILE A 180 4.68 -3.05 -7.78
C ILE A 180 6.11 -2.60 -7.58
N THR A 181 6.72 -3.02 -6.46
CA THR A 181 8.08 -2.64 -6.11
C THR A 181 8.95 -3.88 -5.93
N PRO A 182 10.11 -3.98 -6.61
CA PRO A 182 11.09 -4.98 -6.26
C PRO A 182 11.81 -4.57 -4.97
N PHE A 183 11.86 -5.46 -4.00
CA PHE A 183 12.68 -5.26 -2.81
C PHE A 183 14.09 -5.80 -3.10
N ILE A 184 14.87 -5.05 -3.87
CA ILE A 184 16.20 -5.43 -4.33
C ILE A 184 17.24 -4.46 -3.76
N LEU A 185 18.15 -5.01 -2.95
CA LEU A 185 19.32 -4.28 -2.48
C LEU A 185 20.52 -4.64 -3.36
N ALA A 186 21.05 -3.65 -4.08
CA ALA A 186 22.24 -3.82 -4.90
C ALA A 186 23.41 -4.34 -4.05
N GLY A 187 24.14 -5.32 -4.55
CA GLY A 187 25.25 -5.97 -3.85
C GLY A 187 24.86 -6.98 -2.77
N ALA A 188 23.61 -6.95 -2.28
CA ALA A 188 23.14 -7.90 -1.27
C ALA A 188 22.14 -8.93 -1.83
N MET A 189 21.24 -8.48 -2.71
CA MET A 189 20.14 -9.27 -3.26
C MET A 189 20.15 -9.31 -4.79
N ALA A 190 20.92 -8.44 -5.42
CA ALA A 190 21.17 -8.42 -6.86
C ALA A 190 22.64 -8.10 -7.12
N PRO A 191 23.20 -8.53 -8.27
CA PRO A 191 24.53 -8.11 -8.70
C PRO A 191 24.60 -6.58 -8.78
N VAL A 192 25.78 -6.04 -8.51
CA VAL A 192 26.08 -4.60 -8.70
C VAL A 192 26.25 -4.32 -10.17
#